data_129b9f88ff2faf6549e90bcb1a2d2b8c
#
_entry.id   129b9f88ff2faf6549e90bcb1a2d2b8c
#
_cell.length_a   1.000
_cell.length_b   1.000
_cell.length_c   1.000
_cell.angle_alpha   90.00
_cell.angle_beta   90.00
_cell.angle_gamma   90.00
#
_symmetry.space_group_name_H-M   'P 1'
#
loop_
_entity.id
_entity.type
_entity.pdbx_description
1 polymer ?
#
loop_
_entity_poly.entity_id
_entity_poly.type
_entity_poly.pdbx_seq_one_letter_code
_entity_poly.pdbx_strand_id
1 'polypeptide(L)'
;MIKILSLFIMNKSKELTMKIVLSIFLFITISFSQNMKPDSVVYQYRILGYDSAWKPASAISKELWSHLSAGKYLFEVRARSGNQTDWQNISIVEIVVKPPFWETWIYRVVTLLIVIVALWLYRRYELRKKYISKQVIAERHKVIDMERSRIARDFHDGIGASLSQVSISTDVAYKKMIQKDYAGAEEEIEFVSKTIHNLTETLRDIIWTLDPTHNKLEDLIINIRFHAARSLQSKGIKLSFSSNLDVVDIPLSSEFRRHIFFIVKEALNNVCKHSVATNVEINVALDREDFTLEIRDNGTGFCLDENESDPRRGKGMKNMKHRAEVVGGMLDLYTEAKKGSRIQITVPTSKLGVGGY
;
A
#
# COMPACT_ATOMS: atom_id res chain seq x y z
N MET A 1 58.29 59.45 -5.76
CA MET A 1 57.27 59.09 -6.75
C MET A 1 56.46 57.98 -6.10
N ILE A 2 55.25 58.29 -5.51
CA ILE A 2 54.42 57.39 -4.77
C ILE A 2 53.64 56.50 -5.77
N LYS A 3 53.93 55.17 -5.85
CA LYS A 3 53.15 54.21 -6.68
C LYS A 3 52.00 53.74 -5.84
N ILE A 4 50.77 54.14 -6.20
CA ILE A 4 49.53 53.55 -5.63
C ILE A 4 49.30 52.24 -6.37
N LEU A 5 49.50 51.11 -5.69
CA LEU A 5 49.17 49.79 -6.22
C LEU A 5 47.80 49.37 -5.68
N SER A 6 46.75 49.44 -6.50
CA SER A 6 45.44 48.92 -6.13
C SER A 6 45.41 47.41 -6.33
N LEU A 7 45.37 46.65 -5.24
CA LEU A 7 45.28 45.20 -5.28
C LEU A 7 43.87 44.73 -4.95
N PHE A 8 43.17 44.15 -5.95
CA PHE A 8 41.88 43.51 -5.76
C PHE A 8 42.10 42.10 -5.17
N ILE A 9 41.81 41.90 -3.89
CA ILE A 9 41.90 40.59 -3.26
C ILE A 9 40.52 39.97 -3.23
N MET A 10 40.30 38.95 -4.08
CA MET A 10 39.12 38.11 -4.05
C MET A 10 39.17 37.11 -2.87
N ASN A 11 38.07 36.99 -2.18
CA ASN A 11 37.87 36.18 -0.95
C ASN A 11 38.11 34.68 -1.16
N LYS A 12 39.32 34.17 -0.91
CA LYS A 12 39.54 32.76 -0.62
C LYS A 12 40.63 32.63 0.45
N SER A 13 40.19 32.46 1.69
CA SER A 13 40.96 32.30 2.93
C SER A 13 41.83 33.55 3.30
N LYS A 14 41.64 33.96 4.55
CA LYS A 14 42.43 35.01 5.23
C LYS A 14 43.95 34.76 5.10
N GLU A 15 44.34 33.51 4.88
CA GLU A 15 45.70 33.04 4.68
C GLU A 15 46.31 33.48 3.34
N LEU A 16 45.53 33.52 2.27
CA LEU A 16 46.00 33.99 0.96
C LEU A 16 46.21 35.51 0.94
N THR A 17 45.34 36.24 1.65
CA THR A 17 45.46 37.68 1.83
C THR A 17 46.76 38.05 2.57
N MET A 18 47.06 37.28 3.62
CA MET A 18 48.32 37.44 4.37
C MET A 18 49.55 37.17 3.52
N LYS A 19 49.56 36.08 2.72
CA LYS A 19 50.66 35.72 1.85
C LYS A 19 50.95 36.81 0.80
N ILE A 20 49.90 37.41 0.25
CA ILE A 20 50.03 38.48 -0.77
C ILE A 20 50.56 39.76 -0.14
N VAL A 21 50.02 40.16 1.03
CA VAL A 21 50.50 41.37 1.70
C VAL A 21 51.95 41.21 2.19
N LEU A 22 52.26 40.00 2.71
CA LEU A 22 53.63 39.66 3.12
C LEU A 22 54.61 39.69 1.90
N SER A 23 54.17 39.17 0.75
CA SER A 23 54.93 39.18 -0.50
C SER A 23 55.14 40.60 -1.03
N ILE A 24 54.11 41.44 -0.92
CA ILE A 24 54.21 42.87 -1.30
C ILE A 24 55.16 43.63 -0.36
N PHE A 25 55.04 43.36 0.96
CA PHE A 25 55.93 43.90 1.95
C PHE A 25 57.37 43.45 1.72
N LEU A 26 57.60 42.19 1.44
CA LEU A 26 58.91 41.62 1.10
C LEU A 26 59.46 42.24 -0.17
N PHE A 27 58.62 42.40 -1.22
CA PHE A 27 59.02 43.01 -2.47
C PHE A 27 59.38 44.51 -2.31
N ILE A 28 58.63 45.25 -1.50
CA ILE A 28 58.92 46.67 -1.16
C ILE A 28 60.23 46.79 -0.37
N THR A 29 60.47 45.87 0.60
CA THR A 29 61.71 45.90 1.38
C THR A 29 62.90 45.50 0.54
N ILE A 30 62.82 44.57 -0.39
CA ILE A 30 63.86 44.15 -1.30
C ILE A 30 64.16 45.24 -2.29
N SER A 31 63.14 45.88 -2.89
CA SER A 31 63.33 46.98 -3.86
C SER A 31 63.97 48.24 -3.23
N PHE A 32 63.73 48.51 -1.96
CA PHE A 32 64.31 49.62 -1.23
C PHE A 32 65.70 49.28 -0.70
N SER A 33 65.99 48.03 -0.38
CA SER A 33 67.29 47.56 0.08
C SER A 33 68.37 47.58 -1.01
N GLN A 34 67.99 47.58 -2.29
CA GLN A 34 68.99 47.63 -3.39
C GLN A 34 69.75 48.94 -3.45
N ASN A 35 69.24 50.02 -2.79
CA ASN A 35 69.83 51.36 -2.80
C ASN A 35 70.45 51.78 -1.46
N MET A 36 70.42 50.94 -0.38
CA MET A 36 71.00 51.29 0.92
C MET A 36 71.58 50.02 1.60
N LYS A 37 72.59 50.20 2.49
CA LYS A 37 73.16 49.12 3.25
C LYS A 37 72.10 48.48 4.14
N PRO A 38 71.87 47.13 4.06
CA PRO A 38 70.67 46.45 4.65
C PRO A 38 70.60 46.49 6.17
N ASP A 39 71.67 46.72 6.89
CA ASP A 39 71.72 46.51 8.36
C ASP A 39 71.26 47.72 9.20
N SER A 40 70.75 48.82 8.57
CA SER A 40 70.41 50.05 9.28
C SER A 40 69.03 50.63 8.97
N VAL A 41 68.11 49.90 8.34
CA VAL A 41 66.78 50.41 7.97
C VAL A 41 65.73 49.95 8.91
N VAL A 42 64.99 50.84 9.54
CA VAL A 42 63.81 50.49 10.42
C VAL A 42 62.52 50.77 9.68
N TYR A 43 61.66 49.78 9.61
CA TYR A 43 60.35 49.87 8.96
C TYR A 43 59.22 49.97 9.99
N GLN A 44 58.23 50.82 9.68
CA GLN A 44 56.97 50.88 10.43
C GLN A 44 55.80 50.85 9.47
N TYR A 45 54.68 50.28 9.93
CA TYR A 45 53.43 50.27 9.17
C TYR A 45 52.28 50.79 10.01
N ARG A 46 51.20 51.20 9.37
CA ARG A 46 49.89 51.49 9.95
C ARG A 46 48.79 51.08 8.99
N ILE A 47 47.63 50.81 9.54
CA ILE A 47 46.43 50.42 8.78
C ILE A 47 45.36 51.48 9.06
N LEU A 48 45.23 52.44 8.17
CA LEU A 48 44.16 53.42 8.26
C LEU A 48 42.82 52.76 8.05
N GLY A 49 41.86 53.04 8.93
CA GLY A 49 40.56 52.39 8.99
C GLY A 49 40.46 51.27 10.02
N TYR A 50 41.61 50.82 10.59
CA TYR A 50 41.63 49.84 11.70
C TYR A 50 42.39 50.37 12.93
N ASP A 51 43.66 50.76 12.72
CA ASP A 51 44.50 51.34 13.75
C ASP A 51 45.42 52.35 13.10
N SER A 52 45.36 53.62 13.54
CA SER A 52 46.13 54.71 12.97
C SER A 52 47.51 54.83 13.58
N ALA A 53 47.83 54.03 14.60
CA ALA A 53 49.16 54.08 15.24
C ALA A 53 50.24 53.39 14.39
N TRP A 54 51.44 54.01 14.36
CA TRP A 54 52.61 53.42 13.69
C TRP A 54 53.17 52.27 14.53
N LYS A 55 53.25 51.08 13.96
CA LYS A 55 53.77 49.87 14.59
C LYS A 55 55.04 49.40 13.87
N PRO A 56 55.99 48.78 14.62
CA PRO A 56 57.19 48.23 13.96
C PRO A 56 56.83 47.05 13.08
N ALA A 57 57.58 46.83 11.99
CA ALA A 57 57.35 45.75 11.06
C ALA A 57 57.33 44.34 11.70
N SER A 58 58.11 44.20 12.78
CA SER A 58 58.13 42.94 13.56
C SER A 58 56.81 42.60 14.27
N ALA A 59 55.88 43.57 14.37
CA ALA A 59 54.57 43.38 14.96
C ALA A 59 53.50 42.91 13.93
N ILE A 60 53.89 42.66 12.70
CA ILE A 60 52.98 42.08 11.68
C ILE A 60 52.75 40.60 12.03
N SER A 61 51.61 40.30 12.62
CA SER A 61 51.22 38.91 12.98
C SER A 61 50.05 38.44 12.15
N LYS A 62 49.87 37.11 12.09
CA LYS A 62 48.70 36.48 11.44
C LYS A 62 47.38 36.88 12.09
N GLU A 63 47.40 37.15 13.37
CA GLU A 63 46.24 37.52 14.18
C GLU A 63 45.68 38.88 13.78
N LEU A 64 46.53 39.85 13.40
CA LEU A 64 46.11 41.16 12.95
C LEU A 64 45.13 41.08 11.77
N TRP A 65 45.40 40.20 10.82
CA TRP A 65 44.57 40.02 9.60
C TRP A 65 43.28 39.26 9.88
N SER A 66 43.23 38.44 10.97
CA SER A 66 42.04 37.68 11.31
C SER A 66 40.91 38.55 11.89
N HIS A 67 41.22 39.69 12.42
CA HIS A 67 40.30 40.63 13.08
C HIS A 67 39.79 41.76 12.17
N LEU A 68 40.28 41.87 10.93
CA LEU A 68 39.77 42.87 9.99
C LEU A 68 38.35 42.50 9.53
N SER A 69 37.40 43.40 9.79
CA SER A 69 36.04 43.30 9.24
C SER A 69 36.00 43.63 7.75
N ALA A 70 34.88 43.34 7.08
CA ALA A 70 34.70 43.74 5.68
C ALA A 70 34.79 45.28 5.55
N GLY A 71 35.64 45.73 4.66
CA GLY A 71 35.85 47.18 4.49
C GLY A 71 37.07 47.51 3.61
N LYS A 72 37.32 48.79 3.45
CA LYS A 72 38.49 49.33 2.74
C LYS A 72 39.48 49.87 3.76
N TYR A 73 40.71 49.44 3.66
CA TYR A 73 41.80 49.79 4.54
C TYR A 73 42.98 50.31 3.71
N LEU A 74 43.66 51.35 4.20
CA LEU A 74 44.90 51.85 3.59
C LEU A 74 46.07 51.38 4.44
N PHE A 75 46.89 50.51 3.87
CA PHE A 75 48.12 50.02 4.49
C PHE A 75 49.26 50.92 4.06
N GLU A 76 49.81 51.64 5.02
CA GLU A 76 50.92 52.57 4.82
C GLU A 76 52.20 52.03 5.43
N VAL A 77 53.28 52.13 4.72
CA VAL A 77 54.62 51.78 5.17
C VAL A 77 55.56 52.98 5.11
N ARG A 78 56.34 53.20 6.17
CA ARG A 78 57.40 54.14 6.22
C ARG A 78 58.72 53.50 6.65
N ALA A 79 59.83 54.06 6.19
CA ALA A 79 61.16 53.62 6.59
C ALA A 79 62.02 54.76 7.03
N ARG A 80 62.98 54.41 7.87
CA ARG A 80 64.00 55.31 8.33
C ARG A 80 65.36 54.62 8.32
N SER A 81 66.40 55.32 7.73
CA SER A 81 67.80 54.89 7.86
C SER A 81 68.31 55.17 9.27
N GLY A 82 69.10 54.29 9.85
CA GLY A 82 69.57 54.41 11.22
C GLY A 82 70.30 55.75 11.57
N ASN A 83 70.82 56.43 10.61
CA ASN A 83 71.53 57.77 10.74
C ASN A 83 70.63 58.96 10.42
N GLN A 84 69.35 58.78 10.04
CA GLN A 84 68.46 59.89 9.70
C GLN A 84 67.32 59.98 10.78
N THR A 85 66.95 61.23 11.10
CA THR A 85 65.86 61.53 12.03
C THR A 85 64.51 61.48 11.33
N ASP A 86 64.46 61.66 10.03
CA ASP A 86 63.20 61.79 9.33
C ASP A 86 62.67 60.47 8.72
N TRP A 87 61.38 60.28 8.91
CA TRP A 87 60.69 59.14 8.31
C TRP A 87 60.26 59.42 6.87
N GLN A 88 60.55 58.50 5.97
CA GLN A 88 60.10 58.58 4.59
C GLN A 88 58.94 57.60 4.35
N ASN A 89 57.83 58.08 3.78
CA ASN A 89 56.74 57.22 3.35
C ASN A 89 57.10 56.50 2.06
N ILE A 90 57.13 55.20 2.07
CA ILE A 90 57.61 54.40 0.95
C ILE A 90 56.45 53.95 0.07
N SER A 91 55.32 53.51 0.64
CA SER A 91 54.21 52.91 -0.13
C SER A 91 52.89 53.03 0.61
N ILE A 92 51.82 53.17 -0.18
CA ILE A 92 50.44 53.14 0.26
C ILE A 92 49.75 52.05 -0.56
N VAL A 93 49.13 51.06 0.10
CA VAL A 93 48.41 49.96 -0.54
C VAL A 93 46.97 49.94 -0.06
N GLU A 94 46.02 50.03 -0.98
CA GLU A 94 44.60 49.85 -0.63
C GLU A 94 44.24 48.35 -0.53
N ILE A 95 43.76 47.95 0.63
CA ILE A 95 43.31 46.58 0.92
C ILE A 95 41.81 46.59 1.04
N VAL A 96 41.12 45.83 0.19
CA VAL A 96 39.67 45.67 0.21
C VAL A 96 39.32 44.29 0.74
N VAL A 97 38.76 44.26 1.96
CA VAL A 97 38.26 43.02 2.58
C VAL A 97 36.78 42.86 2.21
N LYS A 98 36.46 41.86 1.37
CA LYS A 98 35.08 41.60 0.97
C LYS A 98 34.35 40.77 2.04
N PRO A 99 33.05 41.03 2.30
CA PRO A 99 32.26 40.21 3.20
C PRO A 99 32.15 38.75 2.64
N PRO A 100 32.02 37.77 3.51
CA PRO A 100 31.79 36.40 3.09
C PRO A 100 30.46 36.30 2.33
N PHE A 101 30.36 35.33 1.38
CA PHE A 101 29.21 35.20 0.48
C PHE A 101 27.87 35.00 1.24
N TRP A 102 27.89 34.37 2.43
CA TRP A 102 26.68 34.16 3.26
C TRP A 102 26.15 35.45 3.91
N GLU A 103 26.90 36.52 3.95
CA GLU A 103 26.46 37.83 4.42
C GLU A 103 25.80 38.67 3.32
N THR A 104 25.95 38.23 2.06
CA THR A 104 25.37 38.94 0.92
C THR A 104 23.84 38.80 0.91
N TRP A 105 23.16 39.89 0.51
CA TRP A 105 21.70 39.88 0.41
C TRP A 105 21.19 38.82 -0.58
N ILE A 106 21.93 38.50 -1.64
CA ILE A 106 21.62 37.48 -2.63
C ILE A 106 21.53 36.10 -1.95
N TYR A 107 22.53 35.76 -1.11
CA TYR A 107 22.53 34.50 -0.39
C TYR A 107 21.29 34.35 0.54
N ARG A 108 20.93 35.45 1.25
CA ARG A 108 19.74 35.47 2.13
C ARG A 108 18.46 35.23 1.33
N VAL A 109 18.31 35.82 0.16
CA VAL A 109 17.15 35.63 -0.73
C VAL A 109 17.09 34.20 -1.25
N VAL A 110 18.23 33.67 -1.73
CA VAL A 110 18.28 32.27 -2.22
C VAL A 110 17.91 31.25 -1.09
N THR A 111 18.45 31.46 0.10
CA THR A 111 18.13 30.59 1.25
C THR A 111 16.65 30.68 1.61
N LEU A 112 16.08 31.87 1.61
CA LEU A 112 14.64 32.05 1.86
C LEU A 112 13.78 31.33 0.81
N LEU A 113 14.15 31.44 -0.48
CA LEU A 113 13.46 30.75 -1.56
C LEU A 113 13.54 29.23 -1.40
N ILE A 114 14.71 28.68 -1.04
CA ILE A 114 14.88 27.24 -0.80
C ILE A 114 13.96 26.78 0.33
N VAL A 115 13.87 27.54 1.42
CA VAL A 115 12.99 27.23 2.56
C VAL A 115 11.52 27.25 2.13
N ILE A 116 11.11 28.28 1.36
CA ILE A 116 9.72 28.38 0.85
C ILE A 116 9.39 27.19 -0.05
N VAL A 117 10.27 26.80 -0.97
CA VAL A 117 10.09 25.66 -1.87
C VAL A 117 10.02 24.35 -1.06
N ALA A 118 10.91 24.18 -0.08
CA ALA A 118 10.90 23.00 0.79
C ALA A 118 9.58 22.88 1.58
N LEU A 119 9.08 23.97 2.15
CA LEU A 119 7.79 24.01 2.85
C LEU A 119 6.62 23.73 1.92
N TRP A 120 6.66 24.26 0.70
CA TRP A 120 5.63 23.99 -0.32
C TRP A 120 5.62 22.52 -0.74
N LEU A 121 6.79 21.92 -0.99
CA LEU A 121 6.93 20.49 -1.32
C LEU A 121 6.44 19.61 -0.19
N TYR A 122 6.81 19.93 1.07
CA TYR A 122 6.35 19.22 2.26
C TYR A 122 4.82 19.26 2.39
N ARG A 123 4.20 20.44 2.26
CA ARG A 123 2.74 20.61 2.26
C ARG A 123 2.07 19.81 1.15
N ARG A 124 2.63 19.84 -0.06
CA ARG A 124 2.10 19.09 -1.19
C ARG A 124 2.19 17.57 -0.97
N TYR A 125 3.28 17.08 -0.37
CA TYR A 125 3.43 15.68 0.02
C TYR A 125 2.38 15.25 1.05
N GLU A 126 2.19 16.02 2.11
CA GLU A 126 1.17 15.75 3.14
C GLU A 126 -0.26 15.71 2.57
N LEU A 127 -0.61 16.69 1.72
CA LEU A 127 -1.92 16.73 1.09
C LEU A 127 -2.17 15.52 0.18
N ARG A 128 -1.16 15.11 -0.61
CA ARG A 128 -1.26 13.90 -1.44
C ARG A 128 -1.46 12.64 -0.60
N LYS A 129 -0.70 12.49 0.49
CA LYS A 129 -0.84 11.35 1.39
C LYS A 129 -2.25 11.26 1.98
N LYS A 130 -2.81 12.38 2.45
CA LYS A 130 -4.19 12.45 2.97
C LYS A 130 -5.24 12.15 1.88
N TYR A 131 -5.01 12.61 0.65
CA TYR A 131 -5.92 12.35 -0.46
C TYR A 131 -5.97 10.87 -0.82
N ILE A 132 -4.80 10.21 -0.97
CA ILE A 132 -4.70 8.77 -1.27
C ILE A 132 -5.35 7.95 -0.16
N SER A 133 -5.08 8.27 1.11
CA SER A 133 -5.69 7.58 2.26
C SER A 133 -7.23 7.68 2.24
N LYS A 134 -7.78 8.88 1.95
CA LYS A 134 -9.23 9.06 1.82
C LYS A 134 -9.83 8.26 0.65
N GLN A 135 -9.15 8.19 -0.48
CA GLN A 135 -9.61 7.38 -1.62
C GLN A 135 -9.66 5.89 -1.28
N VAL A 136 -8.61 5.35 -0.67
CA VAL A 136 -8.57 3.94 -0.25
C VAL A 136 -9.69 3.61 0.73
N ILE A 137 -9.96 4.50 1.69
CA ILE A 137 -11.07 4.32 2.64
C ILE A 137 -12.42 4.37 1.92
N ALA A 138 -12.61 5.33 1.02
CA ALA A 138 -13.85 5.47 0.25
C ALA A 138 -14.10 4.26 -0.67
N GLU A 139 -13.06 3.73 -1.32
CA GLU A 139 -13.16 2.51 -2.11
C GLU A 139 -13.54 1.29 -1.26
N ARG A 140 -12.92 1.13 -0.09
CA ARG A 140 -13.29 0.07 0.85
C ARG A 140 -14.75 0.17 1.29
N HIS A 141 -15.24 1.36 1.64
CA HIS A 141 -16.64 1.57 1.98
C HIS A 141 -17.56 1.23 0.81
N LYS A 142 -17.21 1.66 -0.40
CA LYS A 142 -17.99 1.33 -1.60
C LYS A 142 -18.09 -0.18 -1.85
N VAL A 143 -17.00 -0.92 -1.67
CA VAL A 143 -17.01 -2.40 -1.77
C VAL A 143 -17.90 -3.02 -0.71
N ILE A 144 -17.80 -2.56 0.54
CA ILE A 144 -18.65 -3.05 1.65
C ILE A 144 -20.13 -2.75 1.38
N ASP A 145 -20.47 -1.56 0.91
CA ASP A 145 -21.85 -1.18 0.62
C ASP A 145 -22.42 -1.96 -0.57
N MET A 146 -21.62 -2.21 -1.61
CA MET A 146 -22.01 -3.09 -2.71
C MET A 146 -22.27 -4.52 -2.24
N GLU A 147 -21.42 -5.05 -1.36
CA GLU A 147 -21.60 -6.37 -0.78
C GLU A 147 -22.87 -6.44 0.10
N ARG A 148 -23.07 -5.44 0.96
CA ARG A 148 -24.33 -5.33 1.75
C ARG A 148 -25.56 -5.27 0.88
N SER A 149 -25.52 -4.50 -0.20
CA SER A 149 -26.64 -4.38 -1.14
C SER A 149 -26.90 -5.68 -1.90
N ARG A 150 -25.85 -6.45 -2.21
CA ARG A 150 -25.96 -7.76 -2.83
C ARG A 150 -26.57 -8.77 -1.86
N ILE A 151 -26.05 -8.81 -0.63
CA ILE A 151 -26.59 -9.66 0.44
C ILE A 151 -28.06 -9.34 0.68
N ALA A 152 -28.44 -8.07 0.77
CA ALA A 152 -29.83 -7.66 0.96
C ALA A 152 -30.75 -8.13 -0.19
N ARG A 153 -30.28 -8.12 -1.44
CA ARG A 153 -31.03 -8.66 -2.58
C ARG A 153 -31.16 -10.18 -2.51
N ASP A 154 -30.08 -10.89 -2.21
CA ASP A 154 -30.11 -12.35 -2.05
C ASP A 154 -31.08 -12.76 -0.93
N PHE A 155 -31.14 -12.01 0.17
CA PHE A 155 -32.11 -12.18 1.24
C PHE A 155 -33.54 -11.91 0.77
N HIS A 156 -33.75 -10.78 0.08
CA HIS A 156 -35.09 -10.41 -0.38
C HIS A 156 -35.65 -11.43 -1.39
N ASP A 157 -34.83 -11.86 -2.33
CA ASP A 157 -35.28 -12.77 -3.39
C ASP A 157 -35.46 -14.21 -2.91
N GLY A 158 -34.61 -14.68 -2.01
CA GLY A 158 -34.68 -16.03 -1.48
C GLY A 158 -35.68 -16.18 -0.32
N ILE A 159 -35.56 -15.30 0.66
CA ILE A 159 -36.33 -15.39 1.92
C ILE A 159 -37.69 -14.72 1.76
N GLY A 160 -37.76 -13.57 1.10
CA GLY A 160 -39.01 -12.83 0.91
C GLY A 160 -40.06 -13.64 0.14
N ALA A 161 -39.66 -14.27 -0.96
CA ALA A 161 -40.55 -15.14 -1.74
C ALA A 161 -41.07 -16.34 -0.92
N SER A 162 -40.17 -17.00 -0.17
CA SER A 162 -40.53 -18.15 0.65
C SER A 162 -41.42 -17.78 1.84
N LEU A 163 -41.18 -16.62 2.50
CA LEU A 163 -42.07 -16.12 3.56
C LEU A 163 -43.46 -15.76 3.03
N SER A 164 -43.54 -15.15 1.84
CA SER A 164 -44.81 -14.88 1.18
C SER A 164 -45.57 -16.18 0.89
N GLN A 165 -44.88 -17.23 0.45
CA GLN A 165 -45.46 -18.53 0.18
C GLN A 165 -45.96 -19.21 1.47
N VAL A 166 -45.18 -19.13 2.57
CA VAL A 166 -45.62 -19.60 3.89
C VAL A 166 -46.90 -18.90 4.34
N SER A 167 -46.94 -17.57 4.20
CA SER A 167 -48.14 -16.79 4.54
C SER A 167 -49.36 -17.23 3.74
N ILE A 168 -49.20 -17.36 2.41
CA ILE A 168 -50.31 -17.78 1.54
C ILE A 168 -50.80 -19.22 1.90
N SER A 169 -49.87 -20.16 2.06
CA SER A 169 -50.25 -21.53 2.38
C SER A 169 -50.87 -21.64 3.78
N THR A 170 -50.45 -20.81 4.73
CA THR A 170 -51.09 -20.76 6.06
C THR A 170 -52.54 -20.26 5.94
N ASP A 171 -52.82 -19.24 5.14
CA ASP A 171 -54.16 -18.74 4.88
C ASP A 171 -55.04 -19.78 4.19
N VAL A 172 -54.44 -20.54 3.24
CA VAL A 172 -55.12 -21.62 2.54
C VAL A 172 -55.46 -22.78 3.51
N ALA A 173 -54.50 -23.18 4.35
CA ALA A 173 -54.74 -24.22 5.39
C ALA A 173 -55.87 -23.81 6.32
N TYR A 174 -55.89 -22.55 6.77
CA TYR A 174 -56.96 -22.03 7.64
C TYR A 174 -58.35 -22.09 6.97
N LYS A 175 -58.45 -21.67 5.69
CA LYS A 175 -59.70 -21.77 4.93
C LYS A 175 -60.17 -23.19 4.74
N LYS A 176 -59.29 -24.14 4.43
CA LYS A 176 -59.61 -25.57 4.30
C LYS A 176 -60.09 -26.13 5.62
N MET A 177 -59.50 -25.74 6.77
CA MET A 177 -60.00 -26.14 8.11
C MET A 177 -61.42 -25.69 8.36
N ILE A 178 -61.80 -24.43 8.03
CA ILE A 178 -63.15 -23.93 8.16
C ILE A 178 -64.13 -24.73 7.28
N GLN A 179 -63.72 -25.12 6.09
CA GLN A 179 -64.48 -25.95 5.15
C GLN A 179 -64.56 -27.42 5.55
N LYS A 180 -63.92 -27.82 6.66
CA LYS A 180 -63.80 -29.22 7.14
C LYS A 180 -62.99 -30.13 6.19
N ASP A 181 -62.20 -29.57 5.30
CA ASP A 181 -61.25 -30.31 4.50
C ASP A 181 -59.94 -30.46 5.28
N TYR A 182 -59.94 -31.41 6.20
CA TYR A 182 -58.81 -31.64 7.12
C TYR A 182 -57.58 -32.21 6.39
N ALA A 183 -57.80 -33.09 5.40
CA ALA A 183 -56.70 -33.68 4.64
C ALA A 183 -55.97 -32.60 3.81
N GLY A 184 -56.70 -31.70 3.11
CA GLY A 184 -56.11 -30.62 2.40
C GLY A 184 -55.45 -29.60 3.30
N ALA A 185 -55.95 -29.38 4.54
CA ALA A 185 -55.29 -28.49 5.50
C ALA A 185 -53.97 -29.11 6.03
N GLU A 186 -53.92 -30.42 6.22
CA GLU A 186 -52.71 -31.15 6.65
C GLU A 186 -51.61 -31.05 5.61
N GLU A 187 -51.90 -31.18 4.30
CA GLU A 187 -50.95 -31.01 3.21
C GLU A 187 -50.33 -29.59 3.19
N GLU A 188 -51.17 -28.58 3.40
CA GLU A 188 -50.66 -27.18 3.44
C GLU A 188 -49.77 -26.91 4.68
N ILE A 189 -50.13 -27.46 5.83
CA ILE A 189 -49.35 -27.37 7.06
C ILE A 189 -47.98 -28.08 6.90
N GLU A 190 -47.98 -29.28 6.28
CA GLU A 190 -46.76 -30.01 5.98
C GLU A 190 -45.87 -29.19 5.03
N PHE A 191 -46.44 -28.60 3.99
CA PHE A 191 -45.75 -27.73 3.07
C PHE A 191 -45.13 -26.50 3.78
N VAL A 192 -45.90 -25.83 4.64
CA VAL A 192 -45.43 -24.69 5.47
C VAL A 192 -44.27 -25.13 6.37
N SER A 193 -44.41 -26.25 7.08
CA SER A 193 -43.37 -26.79 7.95
C SER A 193 -42.07 -27.05 7.20
N LYS A 194 -42.14 -27.68 6.02
CA LYS A 194 -41.02 -27.98 5.16
C LYS A 194 -40.35 -26.72 4.62
N THR A 195 -41.16 -25.72 4.25
CA THR A 195 -40.65 -24.43 3.73
C THR A 195 -39.94 -23.63 4.82
N ILE A 196 -40.47 -23.59 6.04
CA ILE A 196 -39.80 -22.95 7.19
C ILE A 196 -38.48 -23.66 7.52
N HIS A 197 -38.48 -25.00 7.48
CA HIS A 197 -37.24 -25.76 7.72
C HIS A 197 -36.15 -25.41 6.69
N ASN A 198 -36.50 -25.39 5.41
CA ASN A 198 -35.59 -25.02 4.32
C ASN A 198 -35.09 -23.57 4.44
N LEU A 199 -35.97 -22.66 4.86
CA LEU A 199 -35.59 -21.23 5.12
C LEU A 199 -34.58 -21.12 6.25
N THR A 200 -34.83 -21.86 7.36
CA THR A 200 -33.91 -21.83 8.52
C THR A 200 -32.53 -22.38 8.15
N GLU A 201 -32.48 -23.42 7.34
CA GLU A 201 -31.20 -23.93 6.82
C GLU A 201 -30.49 -22.94 5.93
N THR A 202 -31.21 -22.30 5.00
CA THR A 202 -30.66 -21.29 4.12
C THR A 202 -30.11 -20.07 4.89
N LEU A 203 -30.84 -19.63 5.92
CA LEU A 203 -30.35 -18.55 6.81
C LEU A 203 -29.08 -18.96 7.56
N ARG A 204 -29.03 -20.19 8.09
CA ARG A 204 -27.83 -20.69 8.78
C ARG A 204 -26.61 -20.73 7.84
N ASP A 205 -26.81 -21.19 6.61
CA ASP A 205 -25.75 -21.24 5.61
C ASP A 205 -25.23 -19.85 5.26
N ILE A 206 -26.13 -18.87 5.11
CA ILE A 206 -25.75 -17.47 4.84
C ILE A 206 -24.99 -16.88 6.02
N ILE A 207 -25.50 -17.05 7.25
CA ILE A 207 -24.83 -16.56 8.47
C ILE A 207 -23.41 -17.15 8.56
N TRP A 208 -23.26 -18.46 8.36
CA TRP A 208 -21.96 -19.12 8.42
C TRP A 208 -20.98 -18.59 7.36
N THR A 209 -21.47 -18.36 6.14
CA THR A 209 -20.61 -17.86 5.05
C THR A 209 -20.16 -16.40 5.27
N LEU A 210 -20.91 -15.63 6.05
CA LEU A 210 -20.62 -14.23 6.36
C LEU A 210 -19.81 -14.05 7.65
N ASP A 211 -19.77 -15.08 8.50
CA ASP A 211 -19.05 -15.01 9.78
C ASP A 211 -17.52 -14.95 9.54
N PRO A 212 -16.85 -13.85 9.94
CA PRO A 212 -15.41 -13.71 9.75
C PRO A 212 -14.57 -14.63 10.67
N THR A 213 -15.17 -15.25 11.68
CA THR A 213 -14.44 -16.16 12.58
C THR A 213 -14.10 -17.50 11.90
N HIS A 214 -14.83 -17.88 10.86
CA HIS A 214 -14.62 -19.09 10.08
C HIS A 214 -13.90 -18.81 8.76
N ASN A 215 -12.73 -18.21 8.81
CA ASN A 215 -12.02 -17.74 7.62
C ASN A 215 -10.90 -18.67 7.11
N LYS A 216 -10.83 -19.89 7.62
CA LYS A 216 -9.79 -20.85 7.24
C LYS A 216 -10.34 -21.94 6.29
N LEU A 217 -9.42 -22.50 5.50
CA LEU A 217 -9.75 -23.61 4.60
C LEU A 217 -10.29 -24.84 5.37
N GLU A 218 -9.73 -25.10 6.54
CA GLU A 218 -10.18 -26.17 7.44
C GLU A 218 -11.65 -25.99 7.84
N ASP A 219 -12.07 -24.77 8.20
CA ASP A 219 -13.46 -24.46 8.55
C ASP A 219 -14.43 -24.77 7.40
N LEU A 220 -14.02 -24.40 6.17
CA LEU A 220 -14.80 -24.68 4.97
C LEU A 220 -14.97 -26.20 4.77
N ILE A 221 -13.90 -26.97 4.92
CA ILE A 221 -13.91 -28.43 4.72
C ILE A 221 -14.77 -29.11 5.79
N ILE A 222 -14.64 -28.71 7.05
CA ILE A 222 -15.48 -29.25 8.15
C ILE A 222 -16.94 -28.96 7.84
N ASN A 223 -17.30 -27.76 7.40
CA ASN A 223 -18.66 -27.40 7.07
C ASN A 223 -19.21 -28.18 5.87
N ILE A 224 -18.42 -28.34 4.80
CA ILE A 224 -18.78 -29.17 3.64
C ILE A 224 -19.05 -30.59 4.06
N ARG A 225 -18.17 -31.19 4.86
CA ARG A 225 -18.32 -32.57 5.36
C ARG A 225 -19.58 -32.70 6.19
N PHE A 226 -19.85 -31.77 7.11
CA PHE A 226 -21.05 -31.81 7.97
C PHE A 226 -22.33 -31.69 7.14
N HIS A 227 -22.36 -30.74 6.18
CA HIS A 227 -23.50 -30.53 5.29
C HIS A 227 -23.75 -31.76 4.41
N ALA A 228 -22.70 -32.33 3.82
CA ALA A 228 -22.80 -33.56 3.00
C ALA A 228 -23.31 -34.73 3.78
N ALA A 229 -22.75 -34.99 4.97
CA ALA A 229 -23.21 -36.10 5.84
C ALA A 229 -24.69 -35.97 6.15
N ARG A 230 -25.16 -34.79 6.56
CA ARG A 230 -26.55 -34.55 6.90
C ARG A 230 -27.52 -34.71 5.73
N SER A 231 -27.15 -34.13 4.56
CA SER A 231 -27.99 -34.18 3.36
C SER A 231 -28.12 -35.59 2.81
N LEU A 232 -27.04 -36.36 2.75
CA LEU A 232 -27.01 -37.70 2.21
C LEU A 232 -27.62 -38.73 3.16
N GLN A 233 -27.40 -38.58 4.48
CA GLN A 233 -27.99 -39.47 5.50
C GLN A 233 -29.52 -39.47 5.46
N SER A 234 -30.13 -38.31 5.22
CA SER A 234 -31.60 -38.18 5.11
C SER A 234 -32.18 -38.97 3.94
N LYS A 235 -31.35 -39.37 2.98
CA LYS A 235 -31.71 -40.14 1.78
C LYS A 235 -31.16 -41.58 1.79
N GLY A 236 -30.49 -41.97 2.88
CA GLY A 236 -29.87 -43.31 2.98
C GLY A 236 -28.65 -43.49 2.05
N ILE A 237 -28.05 -42.39 1.58
CA ILE A 237 -26.88 -42.41 0.69
C ILE A 237 -25.61 -42.44 1.54
N LYS A 238 -24.67 -43.32 1.23
CA LYS A 238 -23.38 -43.43 1.92
C LYS A 238 -22.44 -42.32 1.46
N LEU A 239 -21.74 -41.68 2.40
CA LEU A 239 -20.72 -40.66 2.12
C LEU A 239 -19.32 -41.24 2.34
N SER A 240 -18.44 -41.07 1.32
CA SER A 240 -17.00 -41.28 1.42
C SER A 240 -16.33 -39.91 1.30
N PHE A 241 -15.65 -39.46 2.34
CA PHE A 241 -15.01 -38.14 2.34
C PHE A 241 -13.50 -38.30 2.56
N SER A 242 -12.69 -37.76 1.64
CA SER A 242 -11.25 -37.77 1.76
C SER A 242 -10.69 -36.33 1.58
N SER A 243 -9.59 -36.06 2.26
CA SER A 243 -8.87 -34.80 2.15
C SER A 243 -7.39 -35.08 2.35
N ASN A 244 -6.52 -34.52 1.48
CA ASN A 244 -5.07 -34.60 1.64
C ASN A 244 -4.50 -33.41 2.43
N LEU A 245 -5.35 -32.62 3.07
CA LEU A 245 -4.94 -31.43 3.82
C LEU A 245 -4.46 -31.86 5.20
N ASP A 246 -3.15 -31.88 5.36
CA ASP A 246 -2.55 -31.75 6.67
C ASP A 246 -2.83 -30.32 7.15
N VAL A 247 -3.06 -30.12 8.44
CA VAL A 247 -3.46 -28.86 9.09
C VAL A 247 -2.78 -27.64 8.45
N VAL A 248 -3.45 -27.01 7.48
CA VAL A 248 -2.92 -25.85 6.76
C VAL A 248 -3.77 -24.64 7.12
N ASP A 249 -3.16 -23.70 7.82
CA ASP A 249 -3.79 -22.43 8.23
C ASP A 249 -3.84 -21.46 7.04
N ILE A 250 -4.67 -21.79 6.02
CA ILE A 250 -4.86 -20.92 4.84
C ILE A 250 -6.07 -20.04 5.05
N PRO A 251 -5.90 -18.72 5.14
CA PRO A 251 -7.02 -17.80 5.21
C PRO A 251 -7.75 -17.73 3.87
N LEU A 252 -9.08 -17.83 3.92
CA LEU A 252 -9.96 -17.76 2.77
C LEU A 252 -10.72 -16.43 2.74
N SER A 253 -10.96 -15.90 1.55
CA SER A 253 -11.93 -14.82 1.38
C SER A 253 -13.36 -15.30 1.67
N SER A 254 -14.21 -14.43 2.21
CA SER A 254 -15.64 -14.75 2.42
C SER A 254 -16.35 -15.07 1.10
N GLU A 255 -15.90 -14.47 0.02
CA GLU A 255 -16.40 -14.72 -1.32
C GLU A 255 -16.06 -16.13 -1.80
N PHE A 256 -14.81 -16.57 -1.66
CA PHE A 256 -14.39 -17.94 -2.00
C PHE A 256 -15.18 -18.97 -1.20
N ARG A 257 -15.24 -18.84 0.14
CA ARG A 257 -15.99 -19.75 1.02
C ARG A 257 -17.44 -19.89 0.58
N ARG A 258 -18.10 -18.77 0.34
CA ARG A 258 -19.50 -18.74 -0.08
C ARG A 258 -19.72 -19.44 -1.41
N HIS A 259 -18.94 -19.11 -2.43
CA HIS A 259 -19.14 -19.68 -3.77
C HIS A 259 -18.88 -21.18 -3.77
N ILE A 260 -17.80 -21.66 -3.17
CA ILE A 260 -17.49 -23.09 -3.07
C ILE A 260 -18.57 -23.83 -2.29
N PHE A 261 -18.99 -23.30 -1.14
CA PHE A 261 -20.04 -23.96 -0.35
C PHE A 261 -21.36 -24.07 -1.10
N PHE A 262 -21.79 -23.04 -1.82
CA PHE A 262 -23.02 -23.11 -2.62
C PHE A 262 -22.90 -24.03 -3.82
N ILE A 263 -21.73 -24.18 -4.43
CA ILE A 263 -21.52 -25.18 -5.50
C ILE A 263 -21.70 -26.60 -4.91
N VAL A 264 -21.08 -26.88 -3.78
CA VAL A 264 -21.23 -28.19 -3.09
C VAL A 264 -22.69 -28.46 -2.75
N LYS A 265 -23.38 -27.46 -2.18
CA LYS A 265 -24.79 -27.57 -1.81
C LYS A 265 -25.66 -27.91 -3.01
N GLU A 266 -25.47 -27.23 -4.15
CA GLU A 266 -26.22 -27.50 -5.37
C GLU A 266 -25.90 -28.86 -5.96
N ALA A 267 -24.62 -29.27 -5.96
CA ALA A 267 -24.21 -30.59 -6.41
C ALA A 267 -24.87 -31.71 -5.57
N LEU A 268 -24.84 -31.60 -4.25
CA LEU A 268 -25.47 -32.56 -3.34
C LEU A 268 -27.01 -32.59 -3.48
N ASN A 269 -27.63 -31.42 -3.69
CA ASN A 269 -29.07 -31.33 -3.97
C ASN A 269 -29.44 -32.05 -5.25
N ASN A 270 -28.61 -31.92 -6.31
CA ASN A 270 -28.81 -32.66 -7.57
C ASN A 270 -28.67 -34.17 -7.36
N VAL A 271 -27.69 -34.60 -6.60
CA VAL A 271 -27.57 -36.04 -6.23
C VAL A 271 -28.81 -36.52 -5.48
N CYS A 272 -29.22 -35.83 -4.43
CA CYS A 272 -30.37 -36.23 -3.60
C CYS A 272 -31.70 -36.24 -4.37
N LYS A 273 -31.85 -35.40 -5.42
CA LYS A 273 -33.11 -35.31 -6.18
C LYS A 273 -33.15 -36.17 -7.43
N HIS A 274 -32.01 -36.45 -8.06
CA HIS A 274 -31.98 -36.92 -9.45
C HIS A 274 -31.13 -38.17 -9.68
N SER A 275 -30.13 -38.46 -8.81
CA SER A 275 -29.11 -39.44 -9.16
C SER A 275 -29.52 -40.91 -8.85
N VAL A 276 -30.42 -41.15 -7.89
CA VAL A 276 -30.71 -42.51 -7.33
C VAL A 276 -29.42 -43.20 -6.87
N ALA A 277 -28.42 -42.42 -6.46
CA ALA A 277 -27.13 -42.91 -5.98
C ALA A 277 -27.25 -43.63 -4.65
N THR A 278 -26.37 -44.61 -4.41
CA THR A 278 -26.19 -45.28 -3.13
C THR A 278 -24.92 -44.83 -2.41
N ASN A 279 -23.98 -44.26 -3.14
CA ASN A 279 -22.70 -43.73 -2.62
C ASN A 279 -22.33 -42.43 -3.27
N VAL A 280 -21.79 -41.50 -2.48
CA VAL A 280 -21.18 -40.23 -2.91
C VAL A 280 -19.78 -40.14 -2.35
N GLU A 281 -18.83 -39.80 -3.20
CA GLU A 281 -17.44 -39.57 -2.85
C GLU A 281 -17.14 -38.08 -2.99
N ILE A 282 -16.55 -37.50 -1.96
CA ILE A 282 -16.08 -36.13 -1.95
C ILE A 282 -14.57 -36.14 -1.67
N ASN A 283 -13.78 -35.63 -2.62
CA ASN A 283 -12.34 -35.56 -2.49
C ASN A 283 -11.93 -34.08 -2.51
N VAL A 284 -11.19 -33.68 -1.51
CA VAL A 284 -10.61 -32.31 -1.45
C VAL A 284 -9.09 -32.42 -1.47
N ALA A 285 -8.48 -31.78 -2.41
CA ALA A 285 -7.04 -31.75 -2.55
C ALA A 285 -6.53 -30.31 -2.70
N LEU A 286 -5.38 -30.08 -2.12
CA LEU A 286 -4.61 -28.85 -2.29
C LEU A 286 -3.19 -29.23 -2.61
N ASP A 287 -2.66 -28.65 -3.66
CA ASP A 287 -1.25 -28.69 -4.01
C ASP A 287 -0.67 -27.27 -4.10
N ARG A 288 0.53 -27.13 -4.68
CA ARG A 288 1.20 -25.82 -4.79
C ARG A 288 0.53 -24.87 -5.78
N GLU A 289 -0.18 -25.43 -6.76
CA GLU A 289 -0.74 -24.67 -7.89
C GLU A 289 -2.24 -24.51 -7.74
N ASP A 290 -2.95 -25.59 -7.33
CA ASP A 290 -4.40 -25.64 -7.36
C ASP A 290 -5.04 -26.19 -6.09
N PHE A 291 -6.20 -25.64 -5.78
CA PHE A 291 -7.22 -26.25 -4.92
C PHE A 291 -8.20 -27.00 -5.79
N THR A 292 -8.42 -28.27 -5.49
CA THR A 292 -9.35 -29.13 -6.23
C THR A 292 -10.39 -29.72 -5.28
N LEU A 293 -11.68 -29.62 -5.64
CA LEU A 293 -12.78 -30.27 -4.96
C LEU A 293 -13.56 -31.09 -5.97
N GLU A 294 -13.65 -32.40 -5.74
CA GLU A 294 -14.37 -33.37 -6.58
C GLU A 294 -15.53 -33.96 -5.80
N ILE A 295 -16.69 -34.02 -6.45
CA ILE A 295 -17.91 -34.71 -5.96
C ILE A 295 -18.32 -35.69 -7.01
N ARG A 296 -18.38 -36.99 -6.63
CA ARG A 296 -18.72 -38.10 -7.51
C ARG A 296 -19.86 -38.90 -6.92
N ASP A 297 -20.87 -39.17 -7.70
CA ASP A 297 -21.98 -40.12 -7.35
C ASP A 297 -21.96 -41.37 -8.25
N ASN A 298 -22.47 -42.47 -7.74
CA ASN A 298 -22.62 -43.70 -8.48
C ASN A 298 -24.06 -43.91 -9.00
N GLY A 299 -24.79 -42.85 -9.25
CA GLY A 299 -26.19 -42.90 -9.65
C GLY A 299 -26.42 -43.17 -11.12
N THR A 300 -27.59 -42.75 -11.61
CA THR A 300 -28.02 -43.00 -13.01
C THR A 300 -27.28 -42.17 -14.04
N GLY A 301 -26.59 -41.09 -13.63
CA GLY A 301 -26.04 -40.15 -14.57
C GLY A 301 -27.12 -39.54 -15.49
N PHE A 302 -26.70 -38.74 -16.43
CA PHE A 302 -27.57 -38.13 -17.46
C PHE A 302 -26.79 -37.86 -18.72
N CYS A 303 -27.51 -37.74 -19.87
CA CYS A 303 -26.90 -37.29 -21.12
C CYS A 303 -26.90 -35.75 -21.16
N LEU A 304 -25.78 -35.18 -21.56
CA LEU A 304 -25.63 -33.73 -21.80
C LEU A 304 -26.09 -33.45 -23.25
N ASP A 305 -27.40 -33.55 -23.55
CA ASP A 305 -27.93 -33.13 -24.85
C ASP A 305 -28.07 -31.61 -24.85
N GLU A 306 -27.34 -30.98 -25.79
CA GLU A 306 -27.34 -29.51 -25.98
C GLU A 306 -28.71 -28.97 -26.48
N ASN A 307 -29.62 -29.81 -26.84
CA ASN A 307 -30.89 -29.47 -27.47
C ASN A 307 -32.15 -29.54 -26.57
N GLU A 308 -32.00 -29.81 -25.29
CA GLU A 308 -33.18 -29.81 -24.39
C GLU A 308 -33.61 -28.41 -24.03
N SER A 309 -34.66 -27.91 -24.66
CA SER A 309 -35.24 -26.55 -24.60
C SER A 309 -36.04 -26.29 -23.31
N ASP A 310 -35.82 -26.99 -22.20
CA ASP A 310 -36.44 -26.66 -20.93
C ASP A 310 -35.59 -25.58 -20.19
N PRO A 311 -36.09 -24.32 -20.09
CA PRO A 311 -35.39 -23.22 -19.42
C PRO A 311 -35.14 -23.45 -17.94
N ARG A 312 -35.80 -24.48 -17.33
CA ARG A 312 -35.64 -24.82 -15.91
C ARG A 312 -34.57 -25.87 -15.68
N ARG A 313 -34.33 -26.77 -16.65
CA ARG A 313 -33.22 -27.73 -16.65
C ARG A 313 -31.91 -27.00 -16.98
N GLY A 314 -30.92 -27.15 -16.16
CA GLY A 314 -29.61 -26.53 -16.37
C GLY A 314 -29.35 -25.20 -15.63
N LYS A 315 -30.36 -24.57 -15.01
CA LYS A 315 -30.15 -23.33 -14.24
C LYS A 315 -29.17 -23.55 -13.08
N GLY A 316 -29.25 -24.68 -12.38
CA GLY A 316 -28.31 -25.04 -11.31
C GLY A 316 -26.89 -25.19 -11.81
N MET A 317 -26.71 -25.84 -12.97
CA MET A 317 -25.39 -26.03 -13.59
C MET A 317 -24.76 -24.70 -14.05
N LYS A 318 -25.54 -23.85 -14.72
CA LYS A 318 -25.09 -22.51 -15.10
C LYS A 318 -24.68 -21.68 -13.87
N ASN A 319 -25.46 -21.76 -12.80
CA ASN A 319 -25.15 -21.09 -11.55
C ASN A 319 -23.86 -21.61 -10.91
N MET A 320 -23.63 -22.92 -10.92
CA MET A 320 -22.39 -23.52 -10.39
C MET A 320 -21.17 -23.10 -11.21
N LYS A 321 -21.25 -23.13 -12.57
CA LYS A 321 -20.18 -22.62 -13.44
C LYS A 321 -19.86 -21.16 -13.19
N HIS A 322 -20.88 -20.32 -13.16
CA HIS A 322 -20.70 -18.90 -12.88
C HIS A 322 -20.04 -18.65 -11.49
N ARG A 323 -20.44 -19.43 -10.47
CA ARG A 323 -19.84 -19.32 -9.15
C ARG A 323 -18.37 -19.74 -9.13
N ALA A 324 -17.98 -20.74 -9.90
CA ALA A 324 -16.58 -21.15 -10.05
C ALA A 324 -15.75 -20.05 -10.76
N GLU A 325 -16.31 -19.45 -11.82
CA GLU A 325 -15.67 -18.34 -12.54
C GLU A 325 -15.44 -17.11 -11.63
N VAL A 326 -16.40 -16.77 -10.77
CA VAL A 326 -16.29 -15.64 -9.82
C VAL A 326 -15.07 -15.79 -8.91
N VAL A 327 -14.76 -17.01 -8.46
CA VAL A 327 -13.56 -17.27 -7.63
C VAL A 327 -12.30 -17.51 -8.46
N GLY A 328 -12.37 -17.29 -9.76
CA GLY A 328 -11.24 -17.47 -10.67
C GLY A 328 -10.89 -18.93 -10.95
N GLY A 329 -11.85 -19.84 -10.73
CA GLY A 329 -11.71 -21.28 -10.98
C GLY A 329 -12.46 -21.76 -12.19
N MET A 330 -12.37 -23.06 -12.43
CA MET A 330 -13.05 -23.81 -13.49
C MET A 330 -13.92 -24.91 -12.85
N LEU A 331 -15.07 -25.18 -13.48
CA LEU A 331 -15.94 -26.28 -13.09
C LEU A 331 -16.16 -27.21 -14.29
N ASP A 332 -15.74 -28.46 -14.11
CA ASP A 332 -15.91 -29.54 -15.06
C ASP A 332 -16.98 -30.52 -14.59
N LEU A 333 -17.85 -30.90 -15.51
CA LEU A 333 -18.87 -31.91 -15.31
C LEU A 333 -18.66 -33.08 -16.24
N TYR A 334 -18.53 -34.24 -15.67
CA TYR A 334 -18.51 -35.54 -16.39
C TYR A 334 -19.71 -36.36 -15.95
N THR A 335 -20.52 -36.78 -16.89
CA THR A 335 -21.69 -37.60 -16.61
C THR A 335 -21.91 -38.55 -17.78
N GLU A 336 -22.27 -39.78 -17.46
CA GLU A 336 -22.58 -40.83 -18.42
C GLU A 336 -23.76 -41.63 -17.91
N ALA A 337 -24.71 -41.95 -18.78
CA ALA A 337 -25.88 -42.70 -18.42
C ALA A 337 -25.51 -44.05 -17.75
N LYS A 338 -26.10 -44.34 -16.58
CA LYS A 338 -25.86 -45.50 -15.73
C LYS A 338 -24.47 -45.60 -15.10
N LYS A 339 -23.64 -44.53 -15.14
CA LYS A 339 -22.32 -44.53 -14.52
C LYS A 339 -22.14 -43.42 -13.49
N GLY A 340 -23.21 -42.66 -13.20
CA GLY A 340 -23.20 -41.57 -12.25
C GLY A 340 -22.67 -40.28 -12.84
N SER A 341 -22.36 -39.31 -11.97
CA SER A 341 -21.83 -38.01 -12.35
C SER A 341 -20.62 -37.62 -11.49
N ARG A 342 -19.74 -36.83 -12.06
CA ARG A 342 -18.57 -36.22 -11.40
C ARG A 342 -18.53 -34.75 -11.66
N ILE A 343 -18.53 -33.96 -10.62
CA ILE A 343 -18.31 -32.51 -10.67
C ILE A 343 -16.94 -32.23 -10.05
N GLN A 344 -16.08 -31.53 -10.77
CA GLN A 344 -14.77 -31.14 -10.32
C GLN A 344 -14.63 -29.62 -10.40
N ILE A 345 -14.15 -29.00 -9.32
CA ILE A 345 -13.85 -27.57 -9.23
C ILE A 345 -12.35 -27.47 -9.04
N THR A 346 -11.70 -26.66 -9.88
CA THR A 346 -10.27 -26.37 -9.79
C THR A 346 -10.08 -24.87 -9.68
N VAL A 347 -9.38 -24.41 -8.63
CA VAL A 347 -9.12 -22.98 -8.41
C VAL A 347 -7.63 -22.78 -8.11
N PRO A 348 -6.93 -21.87 -8.80
CA PRO A 348 -5.55 -21.58 -8.49
C PRO A 348 -5.34 -21.16 -7.03
N THR A 349 -4.32 -21.70 -6.37
CA THR A 349 -4.02 -21.44 -4.95
C THR A 349 -3.85 -19.94 -4.67
N SER A 350 -3.35 -19.19 -5.63
CA SER A 350 -3.20 -17.72 -5.56
C SER A 350 -4.54 -16.96 -5.41
N LYS A 351 -5.68 -17.61 -5.65
CA LYS A 351 -7.02 -17.01 -5.57
C LYS A 351 -7.78 -17.35 -4.28
N LEU A 352 -7.21 -18.18 -3.41
CA LEU A 352 -7.87 -18.63 -2.16
C LEU A 352 -7.99 -17.51 -1.13
N GLY A 353 -6.94 -16.71 -0.95
CA GLY A 353 -6.84 -15.68 0.09
C GLY A 353 -7.36 -14.30 -0.33
N VAL A 354 -7.51 -13.42 0.65
CA VAL A 354 -7.79 -11.99 0.42
C VAL A 354 -6.55 -11.36 -0.18
N GLY A 355 -6.59 -11.06 -1.49
CA GLY A 355 -5.63 -10.26 -2.23
C GLY A 355 -4.16 -10.55 -1.95
N GLY A 356 -3.48 -11.14 -2.94
CA GLY A 356 -2.04 -11.40 -2.84
C GLY A 356 -1.26 -10.20 -2.33
N TYR A 357 -0.28 -10.53 -1.51
CA TYR A 357 0.80 -9.63 -1.13
C TYR A 357 1.64 -9.26 -2.33
#